data_872b2aea052fbd86c55d8acb8f2e5fd4
#
_entry.id   872b2aea052fbd86c55d8acb8f2e5fd4
#
_cell.length_a   1.000
_cell.length_b   1.000
_cell.length_c   1.000
_cell.angle_alpha   90.00
_cell.angle_beta   90.00
_cell.angle_gamma   90.00
#
_symmetry.space_group_name_H-M   'P 1'
#
loop_
_entity.id
_entity.type
_entity.pdbx_description
1 polymer ?
#
loop_
_entity_poly.entity_id
_entity_poly.type
_entity_poly.pdbx_seq_one_letter_code
_entity_poly.pdbx_strand_id
1 'polypeptide(L)'
;MRTAEVQRDTKETQIRVKLNLDGTGVAKLVTGIPFLEHMLDQVARHGMLDLDIEAKGDLHIDAHHTVEDIGITFGQAFYKAIGDKSGIRRYGHAYVPLDEAMSRVVIDFSGRPGLTYQVKFTRALIGEFDADLVHEFFQGFVNHAQVTLHIDNLRGDNAHHQCETMFKAFARALRMAAEPDPRSTGSVPSTKGSL
;
A
#
# COMPACT_ATOMS: atom_id res chain seq x y z
N MET A 1 13.69 11.41 -10.21
CA MET A 1 13.29 10.01 -9.95
C MET A 1 13.09 9.87 -8.45
N ARG A 2 11.88 9.54 -8.03
CA ARG A 2 11.47 9.46 -6.61
C ARG A 2 11.67 8.03 -6.13
N THR A 3 12.85 7.77 -5.58
CA THR A 3 13.26 6.43 -5.13
C THR A 3 13.65 6.43 -3.67
N ALA A 4 13.45 5.31 -2.99
CA ALA A 4 13.93 5.08 -1.64
C ALA A 4 14.28 3.62 -1.41
N GLU A 5 15.24 3.39 -0.52
CA GLU A 5 15.53 2.09 0.06
C GLU A 5 15.43 2.21 1.58
N VAL A 6 14.75 1.26 2.21
CA VAL A 6 14.63 1.14 3.66
C VAL A 6 14.90 -0.29 4.06
N GLN A 7 15.69 -0.45 5.11
CA GLN A 7 15.89 -1.70 5.80
C GLN A 7 15.39 -1.56 7.25
N ARG A 8 14.65 -2.55 7.71
CA ARG A 8 14.14 -2.66 9.07
C ARG A 8 14.48 -4.04 9.61
N ASP A 9 15.25 -4.07 10.66
CA ASP A 9 15.65 -5.29 11.36
C ASP A 9 15.13 -5.24 12.80
N THR A 10 14.38 -6.26 13.19
CA THR A 10 13.90 -6.48 14.55
C THR A 10 14.38 -7.85 15.04
N LYS A 11 13.93 -8.29 16.20
CA LYS A 11 14.19 -9.65 16.67
C LYS A 11 13.33 -10.69 15.94
N GLU A 12 12.23 -10.25 15.33
CA GLU A 12 11.19 -11.07 14.69
C GLU A 12 11.33 -11.10 13.17
N THR A 13 11.78 -9.98 12.57
CA THR A 13 11.79 -9.80 11.13
C THR A 13 13.05 -9.08 10.64
N GLN A 14 13.43 -9.35 9.39
CA GLN A 14 14.43 -8.62 8.61
C GLN A 14 13.81 -8.26 7.28
N ILE A 15 13.59 -6.98 7.02
CA ILE A 15 12.85 -6.51 5.85
C ILE A 15 13.61 -5.42 5.11
N ARG A 16 13.73 -5.57 3.81
CA ARG A 16 14.27 -4.57 2.90
C ARG A 16 13.24 -4.24 1.83
N VAL A 17 12.97 -2.96 1.65
CA VAL A 17 12.10 -2.44 0.61
C VAL A 17 12.85 -1.43 -0.24
N LYS A 18 12.88 -1.65 -1.55
CA LYS A 18 13.27 -0.64 -2.55
C LYS A 18 12.04 -0.24 -3.33
N LEU A 19 11.84 1.05 -3.45
CA LEU A 19 10.69 1.65 -4.11
C LEU A 19 11.14 2.68 -5.14
N ASN A 20 10.53 2.64 -6.32
CA ASN A 20 10.60 3.70 -7.31
C ASN A 20 9.17 4.12 -7.68
N LEU A 21 8.76 5.33 -7.30
CA LEU A 21 7.41 5.86 -7.58
C LEU A 21 7.21 6.20 -9.06
N ASP A 22 8.32 6.42 -9.79
CA ASP A 22 8.32 6.75 -11.23
C ASP A 22 8.71 5.51 -12.07
N GLY A 23 8.29 4.33 -11.60
CA GLY A 23 8.61 3.03 -12.18
C GLY A 23 7.74 2.63 -13.37
N THR A 24 7.85 1.37 -13.73
CA THR A 24 7.15 0.75 -14.87
C THR A 24 6.23 -0.41 -14.46
N GLY A 25 6.07 -0.64 -13.16
CA GLY A 25 5.23 -1.69 -12.62
C GLY A 25 5.94 -3.03 -12.47
N VAL A 26 7.25 -3.00 -12.20
CA VAL A 26 8.05 -4.22 -11.99
C VAL A 26 8.09 -4.55 -10.51
N ALA A 27 7.78 -5.82 -10.18
CA ALA A 27 7.88 -6.34 -8.82
C ALA A 27 8.94 -7.44 -8.72
N LYS A 28 9.72 -7.41 -7.63
CA LYS A 28 10.57 -8.50 -7.18
C LYS A 28 10.26 -8.74 -5.70
N LEU A 29 9.63 -9.86 -5.41
CA LEU A 29 9.03 -10.12 -4.09
C LEU A 29 9.50 -11.47 -3.56
N VAL A 30 10.11 -11.46 -2.39
CA VAL A 30 10.58 -12.65 -1.67
C VAL A 30 10.21 -12.45 -0.20
N THR A 31 9.02 -12.87 0.17
CA THR A 31 8.49 -12.66 1.53
C THR A 31 8.20 -13.96 2.27
N GLY A 32 8.09 -15.07 1.54
CA GLY A 32 7.63 -16.35 2.08
C GLY A 32 6.12 -16.42 2.30
N ILE A 33 5.36 -15.40 1.85
CA ILE A 33 3.90 -15.34 1.97
C ILE A 33 3.30 -15.15 0.56
N PRO A 34 3.05 -16.24 -0.19
CA PRO A 34 2.71 -16.17 -1.62
C PRO A 34 1.49 -15.30 -1.95
N PHE A 35 0.46 -15.31 -1.09
CA PHE A 35 -0.71 -14.49 -1.31
C PHE A 35 -0.42 -12.99 -1.16
N LEU A 36 0.40 -12.60 -0.16
CA LEU A 36 0.83 -11.20 -0.01
C LEU A 36 1.69 -10.77 -1.21
N GLU A 37 2.59 -11.63 -1.69
CA GLU A 37 3.39 -11.34 -2.88
C GLU A 37 2.50 -11.10 -4.10
N HIS A 38 1.45 -11.89 -4.29
CA HIS A 38 0.47 -11.67 -5.33
C HIS A 38 -0.24 -10.31 -5.19
N MET A 39 -0.61 -9.90 -3.96
CA MET A 39 -1.21 -8.60 -3.69
C MET A 39 -0.24 -7.44 -3.94
N LEU A 40 1.02 -7.58 -3.55
CA LEU A 40 2.06 -6.57 -3.77
C LEU A 40 2.43 -6.42 -5.25
N ASP A 41 2.37 -7.51 -6.03
CA ASP A 41 2.49 -7.44 -7.50
C ASP A 41 1.36 -6.60 -8.13
N GLN A 42 0.12 -6.72 -7.60
CA GLN A 42 -0.97 -5.82 -8.02
C GLN A 42 -0.66 -4.36 -7.70
N VAL A 43 -0.04 -4.10 -6.53
CA VAL A 43 0.35 -2.73 -6.15
C VAL A 43 1.39 -2.18 -7.14
N ALA A 44 2.43 -2.92 -7.45
CA ALA A 44 3.44 -2.51 -8.40
C ALA A 44 2.83 -2.27 -9.79
N ARG A 45 2.11 -3.26 -10.31
CA ARG A 45 1.53 -3.26 -11.65
C ARG A 45 0.54 -2.12 -11.88
N HIS A 46 -0.45 -2.00 -11.01
CA HIS A 46 -1.52 -1.00 -11.16
C HIS A 46 -1.11 0.39 -10.66
N GLY A 47 -0.15 0.45 -9.75
CA GLY A 47 0.47 1.68 -9.27
C GLY A 47 1.51 2.25 -10.24
N MET A 48 1.98 1.46 -11.23
CA MET A 48 3.10 1.81 -12.11
C MET A 48 4.33 2.25 -11.32
N LEU A 49 4.60 1.56 -10.22
CA LEU A 49 5.79 1.74 -9.40
C LEU A 49 6.64 0.46 -9.46
N ASP A 50 7.96 0.60 -9.26
CA ASP A 50 8.80 -0.59 -9.13
C ASP A 50 9.00 -0.89 -7.64
N LEU A 51 8.85 -2.16 -7.26
CA LEU A 51 8.84 -2.62 -5.89
C LEU A 51 9.71 -3.87 -5.72
N ASP A 52 10.80 -3.74 -4.98
CA ASP A 52 11.67 -4.87 -4.61
C ASP A 52 11.57 -5.05 -3.08
N ILE A 53 10.99 -6.17 -2.65
CA ILE A 53 10.82 -6.51 -1.23
C ILE A 53 11.48 -7.86 -0.94
N GLU A 54 12.39 -7.86 0.01
CA GLU A 54 12.92 -9.05 0.63
C GLU A 54 12.55 -9.04 2.12
N ALA A 55 11.89 -10.10 2.57
CA ALA A 55 11.49 -10.24 3.96
C ALA A 55 11.83 -11.65 4.48
N LYS A 56 12.38 -11.69 5.68
CA LYS A 56 12.57 -12.90 6.46
C LYS A 56 11.98 -12.66 7.84
N GLY A 57 10.93 -13.38 8.18
CA GLY A 57 10.25 -13.28 9.47
C GLY A 57 10.10 -14.62 10.17
N ASP A 58 9.49 -14.59 11.33
CA ASP A 58 9.23 -15.72 12.20
C ASP A 58 7.95 -16.50 11.81
N LEU A 59 7.83 -16.81 10.50
CA LEU A 59 6.67 -17.51 9.90
C LEU A 59 6.31 -18.84 10.54
N HIS A 60 7.21 -19.40 11.37
CA HIS A 60 6.92 -20.60 12.17
C HIS A 60 5.94 -20.33 13.32
N ILE A 61 5.75 -19.05 13.69
CA ILE A 61 4.70 -18.60 14.62
C ILE A 61 3.42 -18.40 13.82
N ASP A 62 3.41 -17.36 13.01
CA ASP A 62 2.41 -17.04 11.99
C ASP A 62 2.95 -15.95 11.03
N ALA A 63 2.10 -15.39 10.18
CA ALA A 63 2.51 -14.36 9.23
C ALA A 63 2.32 -12.92 9.76
N HIS A 64 1.81 -12.72 10.97
CA HIS A 64 1.40 -11.41 11.51
C HIS A 64 2.56 -10.40 11.49
N HIS A 65 3.64 -10.69 12.22
CA HIS A 65 4.79 -9.79 12.33
C HIS A 65 5.40 -9.45 10.97
N THR A 66 5.47 -10.45 10.08
CA THR A 66 6.04 -10.24 8.74
C THR A 66 5.18 -9.33 7.88
N VAL A 67 3.85 -9.53 7.88
CA VAL A 67 2.91 -8.71 7.10
C VAL A 67 2.87 -7.28 7.62
N GLU A 68 2.75 -7.09 8.93
CA GLU A 68 2.76 -5.76 9.56
C GLU A 68 4.06 -5.02 9.26
N ASP A 69 5.21 -5.65 9.48
CA ASP A 69 6.52 -5.03 9.27
C ASP A 69 6.82 -4.74 7.79
N ILE A 70 6.29 -5.52 6.84
CA ILE A 70 6.31 -5.17 5.41
C ILE A 70 5.49 -3.89 5.17
N GLY A 71 4.30 -3.78 5.74
CA GLY A 71 3.47 -2.57 5.67
C GLY A 71 4.20 -1.34 6.23
N ILE A 72 4.82 -1.47 7.40
CA ILE A 72 5.65 -0.44 8.06
C ILE A 72 6.80 0.00 7.14
N THR A 73 7.59 -0.96 6.66
CA THR A 73 8.80 -0.66 5.87
C THR A 73 8.45 -0.07 4.51
N PHE A 74 7.37 -0.55 3.89
CA PHE A 74 6.85 0.03 2.65
C PHE A 74 6.34 1.46 2.87
N GLY A 75 5.63 1.72 3.98
CA GLY A 75 5.20 3.07 4.37
C GLY A 75 6.38 4.03 4.56
N GLN A 76 7.45 3.58 5.23
CA GLN A 76 8.69 4.35 5.40
C GLN A 76 9.39 4.65 4.07
N ALA A 77 9.46 3.65 3.18
CA ALA A 77 10.03 3.83 1.84
C ALA A 77 9.20 4.82 1.01
N PHE A 78 7.87 4.70 1.09
CA PHE A 78 6.96 5.64 0.43
C PHE A 78 7.15 7.07 0.94
N TYR A 79 7.16 7.28 2.25
CA TYR A 79 7.37 8.59 2.86
C TYR A 79 8.69 9.25 2.40
N LYS A 80 9.77 8.47 2.35
CA LYS A 80 11.06 8.95 1.85
C LYS A 80 11.01 9.28 0.36
N ALA A 81 10.41 8.42 -0.45
CA ALA A 81 10.38 8.59 -1.90
C ALA A 81 9.51 9.77 -2.35
N ILE A 82 8.38 10.03 -1.68
CA ILE A 82 7.47 11.13 -2.03
C ILE A 82 8.04 12.50 -1.70
N GLY A 83 8.96 12.60 -0.75
CA GLY A 83 9.64 13.82 -0.37
C GLY A 83 8.71 14.88 0.25
N ASP A 84 8.90 16.13 -0.16
CA ASP A 84 8.17 17.29 0.37
C ASP A 84 6.74 17.43 -0.16
N LYS A 85 6.31 16.53 -1.03
CA LYS A 85 4.98 16.52 -1.66
C LYS A 85 4.68 17.75 -2.52
N SER A 86 5.74 18.45 -2.98
CA SER A 86 5.60 19.60 -3.87
C SER A 86 5.20 19.17 -5.27
N GLY A 87 4.23 19.87 -5.87
CA GLY A 87 3.80 19.68 -7.24
C GLY A 87 3.08 18.37 -7.53
N ILE A 88 2.60 17.64 -6.52
CA ILE A 88 1.79 16.41 -6.69
C ILE A 88 0.29 16.70 -6.62
N ARG A 89 -0.54 15.75 -7.06
CA ARG A 89 -2.02 15.84 -6.94
C ARG A 89 -2.50 15.75 -5.49
N ARG A 90 -1.76 15.08 -4.60
CA ARG A 90 -2.07 14.86 -3.19
C ARG A 90 -3.23 13.91 -2.92
N TYR A 91 -4.35 14.03 -3.63
CA TYR A 91 -5.53 13.20 -3.46
C TYR A 91 -5.63 12.18 -4.58
N GLY A 92 -5.98 10.94 -4.21
CA GLY A 92 -6.23 9.89 -5.18
C GLY A 92 -7.41 9.03 -4.76
N HIS A 93 -8.09 8.49 -5.74
CA HIS A 93 -9.18 7.55 -5.50
C HIS A 93 -9.33 6.58 -6.66
N ALA A 94 -9.88 5.42 -6.37
CA ALA A 94 -10.25 4.46 -7.38
C ALA A 94 -11.40 3.57 -6.92
N TYR A 95 -12.25 3.21 -7.89
CA TYR A 95 -13.19 2.10 -7.80
C TYR A 95 -12.67 0.99 -8.71
N VAL A 96 -12.45 -0.19 -8.17
CA VAL A 96 -11.93 -1.31 -8.98
C VAL A 96 -12.81 -2.53 -8.78
N PRO A 97 -13.38 -3.07 -9.87
CA PRO A 97 -14.11 -4.33 -9.85
C PRO A 97 -13.19 -5.52 -10.15
N LEU A 98 -13.57 -6.67 -9.66
CA LEU A 98 -13.11 -7.99 -10.12
C LEU A 98 -14.31 -8.93 -10.01
N ASP A 99 -14.87 -9.31 -11.18
CA ASP A 99 -16.10 -10.07 -11.28
C ASP A 99 -17.23 -9.47 -10.40
N GLU A 100 -17.68 -10.19 -9.38
CA GLU A 100 -18.74 -9.77 -8.46
C GLU A 100 -18.29 -8.81 -7.36
N ALA A 101 -16.97 -8.73 -7.10
CA ALA A 101 -16.41 -7.88 -6.06
C ALA A 101 -16.08 -6.48 -6.59
N MET A 102 -16.21 -5.50 -5.71
CA MET A 102 -15.80 -4.12 -6.00
C MET A 102 -15.37 -3.41 -4.73
N SER A 103 -14.22 -2.75 -4.79
CA SER A 103 -13.73 -1.92 -3.70
C SER A 103 -13.52 -0.48 -4.14
N ARG A 104 -13.64 0.44 -3.18
CA ARG A 104 -13.27 1.85 -3.30
C ARG A 104 -12.13 2.15 -2.35
N VAL A 105 -11.13 2.87 -2.84
CA VAL A 105 -10.05 3.43 -2.03
C VAL A 105 -9.91 4.92 -2.28
N VAL A 106 -9.73 5.69 -1.20
CA VAL A 106 -9.46 7.14 -1.24
C VAL A 106 -8.25 7.41 -0.36
N ILE A 107 -7.28 8.17 -0.86
CA ILE A 107 -6.06 8.53 -0.14
C ILE A 107 -5.80 10.04 -0.18
N ASP A 108 -5.34 10.58 0.95
CA ASP A 108 -4.81 11.93 1.10
C ASP A 108 -3.39 11.87 1.68
N PHE A 109 -2.41 12.45 0.99
CA PHE A 109 -1.04 12.58 1.51
C PHE A 109 -0.96 13.73 2.53
N SER A 110 -1.80 13.63 3.55
CA SER A 110 -2.12 14.68 4.52
C SER A 110 -1.02 14.99 5.53
N GLY A 111 0.01 14.15 5.66
CA GLY A 111 0.97 14.21 6.77
C GLY A 111 0.38 13.74 8.12
N ARG A 112 -0.84 13.22 8.13
CA ARG A 112 -1.55 12.73 9.32
C ARG A 112 -2.02 11.30 9.10
N PRO A 113 -1.48 10.33 9.84
CA PRO A 113 -1.92 8.94 9.72
C PRO A 113 -3.37 8.77 10.15
N GLY A 114 -4.14 8.05 9.36
CA GLY A 114 -5.51 7.68 9.68
C GLY A 114 -6.02 6.62 8.72
N LEU A 115 -6.46 5.49 9.25
CA LEU A 115 -7.07 4.41 8.48
C LEU A 115 -8.56 4.30 8.80
N THR A 116 -9.41 4.39 7.78
CA THR A 116 -10.80 3.98 7.83
C THR A 116 -10.94 2.71 7.00
N TYR A 117 -11.28 1.61 7.64
CA TYR A 117 -11.31 0.30 7.03
C TYR A 117 -12.70 -0.32 7.19
N GLN A 118 -13.50 -0.27 6.12
CA GLN A 118 -14.87 -0.80 6.05
C GLN A 118 -14.89 -2.06 5.17
N VAL A 119 -14.29 -3.11 5.71
CA VAL A 119 -14.17 -4.39 5.01
C VAL A 119 -14.69 -5.51 5.90
N LYS A 120 -15.50 -6.38 5.30
CA LYS A 120 -15.93 -7.62 5.92
C LYS A 120 -15.71 -8.76 4.95
N PHE A 121 -14.67 -9.52 5.19
CA PHE A 121 -14.39 -10.71 4.39
C PHE A 121 -15.45 -11.79 4.60
N THR A 122 -15.76 -12.51 3.53
CA THR A 122 -16.68 -13.63 3.57
C THR A 122 -16.07 -14.89 4.19
N ARG A 123 -14.76 -14.93 4.33
CA ARG A 123 -13.98 -16.03 4.94
C ARG A 123 -12.82 -15.46 5.73
N ALA A 124 -12.43 -16.14 6.81
CA ALA A 124 -11.25 -15.78 7.60
C ALA A 124 -9.93 -16.10 6.89
N LEU A 125 -9.91 -17.10 6.00
CA LEU A 125 -8.71 -17.53 5.28
C LEU A 125 -8.90 -17.40 3.78
N ILE A 126 -7.86 -16.91 3.09
CA ILE A 126 -7.73 -16.90 1.63
C ILE A 126 -6.56 -17.84 1.29
N GLY A 127 -6.86 -19.09 0.94
CA GLY A 127 -5.86 -20.14 0.97
C GLY A 127 -5.33 -20.34 2.40
N GLU A 128 -4.04 -20.15 2.61
CA GLU A 128 -3.39 -20.20 3.93
C GLU A 128 -3.21 -18.80 4.56
N PHE A 129 -3.60 -17.75 3.87
CA PHE A 129 -3.43 -16.37 4.30
C PHE A 129 -4.62 -15.92 5.17
N ASP A 130 -4.34 -15.44 6.37
CA ASP A 130 -5.35 -14.87 7.25
C ASP A 130 -5.80 -13.50 6.73
N ALA A 131 -7.10 -13.35 6.48
CA ALA A 131 -7.68 -12.13 5.92
C ALA A 131 -7.56 -10.91 6.86
N ASP A 132 -7.45 -11.12 8.17
CA ASP A 132 -7.27 -10.03 9.15
C ASP A 132 -5.91 -9.32 8.96
N LEU A 133 -4.90 -10.02 8.42
CA LEU A 133 -3.58 -9.44 8.14
C LEU A 133 -3.60 -8.35 7.07
N VAL A 134 -4.63 -8.28 6.25
CA VAL A 134 -4.83 -7.18 5.28
C VAL A 134 -4.96 -5.85 6.02
N HIS A 135 -5.70 -5.82 7.13
CA HIS A 135 -5.80 -4.63 7.98
C HIS A 135 -4.43 -4.22 8.54
N GLU A 136 -3.67 -5.17 9.07
CA GLU A 136 -2.35 -4.91 9.67
C GLU A 136 -1.35 -4.34 8.65
N PHE A 137 -1.35 -4.89 7.43
CA PHE A 137 -0.56 -4.32 6.33
C PHE A 137 -0.88 -2.84 6.07
N PHE A 138 -2.17 -2.50 5.91
CA PHE A 138 -2.58 -1.14 5.62
C PHE A 138 -2.39 -0.20 6.82
N GLN A 139 -2.58 -0.68 8.05
CA GLN A 139 -2.32 0.10 9.26
C GLN A 139 -0.83 0.44 9.40
N GLY A 140 0.04 -0.56 9.17
CA GLY A 140 1.50 -0.36 9.15
C GLY A 140 1.91 0.67 8.07
N PHE A 141 1.38 0.52 6.86
CA PHE A 141 1.63 1.48 5.77
C PHE A 141 1.17 2.90 6.12
N VAL A 142 -0.07 3.07 6.54
CA VAL A 142 -0.68 4.39 6.85
C VAL A 142 0.11 5.13 7.92
N ASN A 143 0.46 4.44 9.00
CA ASN A 143 1.18 5.03 10.12
C ASN A 143 2.56 5.57 9.71
N HIS A 144 3.23 4.91 8.76
CA HIS A 144 4.60 5.23 8.38
C HIS A 144 4.72 6.02 7.07
N ALA A 145 3.73 5.93 6.19
CA ALA A 145 3.59 6.80 5.03
C ALA A 145 3.02 8.19 5.39
N GLN A 146 2.47 8.34 6.61
CA GLN A 146 1.85 9.59 7.09
C GLN A 146 0.71 10.05 6.17
N VAL A 147 -0.21 9.12 5.87
CA VAL A 147 -1.34 9.37 4.97
C VAL A 147 -2.67 9.11 5.66
N THR A 148 -3.73 9.71 5.16
CA THR A 148 -5.10 9.33 5.50
C THR A 148 -5.61 8.41 4.40
N LEU A 149 -6.09 7.21 4.76
CA LEU A 149 -6.52 6.18 3.83
C LEU A 149 -7.90 5.65 4.21
N HIS A 150 -8.82 5.64 3.25
CA HIS A 150 -10.13 5.01 3.39
C HIS A 150 -10.22 3.84 2.43
N ILE A 151 -10.59 2.67 2.93
CA ILE A 151 -10.80 1.44 2.18
C ILE A 151 -12.20 0.92 2.47
N ASP A 152 -13.00 0.80 1.43
CA ASP A 152 -14.34 0.22 1.50
C ASP A 152 -14.44 -0.95 0.52
N ASN A 153 -14.73 -2.15 1.01
CA ASN A 153 -15.22 -3.22 0.15
C ASN A 153 -16.74 -3.09 0.02
N LEU A 154 -17.19 -2.67 -1.16
CA LEU A 154 -18.59 -2.31 -1.39
C LEU A 154 -19.47 -3.53 -1.65
N ARG A 155 -18.88 -4.59 -2.22
CA ARG A 155 -19.53 -5.88 -2.49
C ARG A 155 -18.49 -6.93 -2.83
N GLY A 156 -18.86 -8.20 -2.76
CA GLY A 156 -18.07 -9.36 -3.14
C GLY A 156 -18.40 -10.56 -2.27
N ASP A 157 -18.46 -11.73 -2.90
CA ASP A 157 -18.73 -13.01 -2.22
C ASP A 157 -17.49 -13.88 -2.11
N ASN A 158 -16.49 -13.65 -2.97
CA ASN A 158 -15.21 -14.33 -2.95
C ASN A 158 -14.18 -13.48 -2.21
N ALA A 159 -13.64 -13.98 -1.09
CA ALA A 159 -12.68 -13.24 -0.27
C ALA A 159 -11.38 -12.89 -1.01
N HIS A 160 -10.91 -13.71 -1.95
CA HIS A 160 -9.78 -13.40 -2.82
C HIS A 160 -10.09 -12.17 -3.70
N HIS A 161 -11.26 -12.16 -4.37
CA HIS A 161 -11.68 -11.03 -5.19
C HIS A 161 -11.88 -9.76 -4.36
N GLN A 162 -12.45 -9.88 -3.15
CA GLN A 162 -12.57 -8.75 -2.22
C GLN A 162 -11.18 -8.16 -1.92
N CYS A 163 -10.21 -8.99 -1.54
CA CYS A 163 -8.86 -8.57 -1.22
C CYS A 163 -8.16 -7.94 -2.43
N GLU A 164 -8.18 -8.63 -3.58
CA GLU A 164 -7.48 -8.16 -4.79
C GLU A 164 -8.03 -6.83 -5.31
N THR A 165 -9.37 -6.62 -5.24
CA THR A 165 -9.96 -5.32 -5.62
C THR A 165 -9.48 -4.18 -4.74
N MET A 166 -9.25 -4.42 -3.44
CA MET A 166 -8.71 -3.41 -2.52
C MET A 166 -7.27 -3.03 -2.86
N PHE A 167 -6.39 -4.02 -3.09
CA PHE A 167 -5.00 -3.75 -3.46
C PHE A 167 -4.87 -3.06 -4.80
N LYS A 168 -5.67 -3.45 -5.81
CA LYS A 168 -5.73 -2.76 -7.10
C LYS A 168 -6.26 -1.32 -6.97
N ALA A 169 -7.32 -1.11 -6.19
CA ALA A 169 -7.86 0.22 -5.95
C ALA A 169 -6.87 1.10 -5.17
N PHE A 170 -6.18 0.54 -4.17
CA PHE A 170 -5.10 1.22 -3.43
C PHE A 170 -3.98 1.65 -4.38
N ALA A 171 -3.48 0.74 -5.21
CA ALA A 171 -2.44 1.03 -6.18
C ALA A 171 -2.81 2.19 -7.12
N ARG A 172 -4.02 2.17 -7.65
CA ARG A 172 -4.54 3.22 -8.54
C ARG A 172 -4.70 4.56 -7.82
N ALA A 173 -5.24 4.55 -6.61
CA ALA A 173 -5.38 5.74 -5.78
C ALA A 173 -4.02 6.33 -5.39
N LEU A 174 -3.06 5.47 -4.99
CA LEU A 174 -1.70 5.85 -4.66
C LEU A 174 -1.00 6.52 -5.85
N ARG A 175 -1.07 5.90 -7.03
CA ARG A 175 -0.53 6.47 -8.27
C ARG A 175 -1.14 7.83 -8.56
N MET A 176 -2.47 7.95 -8.55
CA MET A 176 -3.17 9.21 -8.82
C MET A 176 -2.71 10.32 -7.86
N ALA A 177 -2.61 10.03 -6.56
CA ALA A 177 -2.20 11.01 -5.56
C ALA A 177 -0.73 11.43 -5.72
N ALA A 178 0.15 10.50 -6.12
CA ALA A 178 1.58 10.71 -6.29
C ALA A 178 1.95 11.36 -7.64
N GLU A 179 1.07 11.32 -8.64
CA GLU A 179 1.34 11.91 -9.96
C GLU A 179 1.60 13.43 -9.86
N PRO A 180 2.56 13.96 -10.63
CA PRO A 180 2.74 15.39 -10.76
C PRO A 180 1.46 16.07 -11.25
N ASP A 181 1.12 17.22 -10.66
CA ASP A 181 0.07 18.10 -11.16
C ASP A 181 0.70 19.23 -11.98
N PRO A 182 0.53 19.23 -13.31
CA PRO A 182 1.14 20.26 -14.17
C PRO A 182 0.62 21.68 -13.91
N ARG A 183 -0.52 21.80 -13.20
CA ARG A 183 -1.11 23.08 -12.81
C ARG A 183 -0.63 23.59 -11.44
N SER A 184 0.08 22.73 -10.66
CA SER A 184 0.55 23.04 -9.31
C SER A 184 2.07 22.93 -9.19
N THR A 185 2.81 23.24 -10.25
CA THR A 185 4.26 23.07 -10.32
C THR A 185 4.96 23.88 -9.22
N GLY A 186 5.74 23.19 -8.36
CA GLY A 186 6.56 23.83 -7.33
C GLY A 186 5.81 24.32 -6.09
N SER A 187 4.51 24.04 -5.98
CA SER A 187 3.73 24.38 -4.78
C SER A 187 3.32 23.13 -4.01
N VAL A 188 3.25 23.24 -2.68
CA VAL A 188 2.64 22.21 -1.83
C VAL A 188 1.12 22.39 -1.89
N PRO A 189 0.33 21.35 -2.23
CA PRO A 189 -1.12 21.47 -2.40
C PRO A 189 -1.85 21.55 -1.05
N SER A 190 -1.59 22.62 -0.30
CA SER A 190 -2.15 22.89 1.03
C SER A 190 -2.31 24.39 1.25
N THR A 191 -3.48 24.82 1.73
CA THR A 191 -3.70 26.21 2.15
C THR A 191 -2.84 26.64 3.33
N LYS A 192 -2.25 25.65 4.05
CA LYS A 192 -1.31 25.91 5.16
C LYS A 192 0.14 26.11 4.68
N GLY A 193 0.43 25.85 3.38
CA GLY A 193 1.79 25.89 2.83
C GLY A 193 2.70 24.72 3.24
N SER A 194 2.18 23.72 3.96
CA SER A 194 2.89 22.51 4.41
C SER A 194 1.96 21.31 4.52
N LEU A 195 2.53 20.09 4.47
CA LEU A 195 1.87 18.78 4.64
C LEU A 195 2.69 17.89 5.54
#